data_7876aab04ec35264a9212abbba01341c
#
_entry.id   7876aab04ec35264a9212abbba01341c
#
_cell.length_a   1.000
_cell.length_b   1.000
_cell.length_c   1.000
_cell.angle_alpha   90.00
_cell.angle_beta   90.00
_cell.angle_gamma   90.00
#
_symmetry.space_group_name_H-M   'P 1'
#
loop_
_entity.id
_entity.type
_entity.pdbx_description
1 polymer ?
#
loop_
_entity_poly.entity_id
_entity_poly.type
_entity_poly.pdbx_seq_one_letter_code
_entity_poly.pdbx_strand_id
1 'polypeptide(L)'
;MTSRLWGSATVAVAVLSGLSAVAPFPLRAAERVCNGTLLQIQVNERGTSRSDRFRFSLGLDAEDLSKDAVLRALNARLAEARQAIQPLALGQLTIPAPRSYPVGGGAAGSRLERASTTITGEVSRDDYDALIQAAGRLPGVRLQGMTSLASSNSHASLADQLLKQALETGRRRAQTTALALGREPVLWSERDVAPSQELV
;
A
#
# COMPACT_ATOMS: atom_id res chain seq x y z
N MET A 1 -14.01 41.90 -50.57
CA MET A 1 -13.28 43.11 -50.17
C MET A 1 -13.15 43.07 -48.63
N THR A 2 -11.98 43.23 -48.19
CA THR A 2 -11.32 43.49 -46.90
C THR A 2 -10.75 42.27 -46.20
N SER A 3 -9.48 42.07 -46.54
CA SER A 3 -8.49 41.27 -45.82
C SER A 3 -8.16 41.89 -44.47
N ARG A 4 -8.09 41.04 -43.38
CA ARG A 4 -7.41 41.41 -42.16
C ARG A 4 -6.27 40.44 -41.90
N LEU A 5 -5.08 40.98 -41.98
CA LEU A 5 -3.80 40.43 -41.58
C LEU A 5 -3.73 40.32 -40.06
N TRP A 6 -3.45 39.12 -39.54
CA TRP A 6 -3.07 38.95 -38.14
C TRP A 6 -1.56 38.73 -38.09
N GLY A 7 -0.91 39.70 -37.46
CA GLY A 7 0.52 39.66 -37.19
C GLY A 7 0.82 38.66 -36.08
N SER A 8 1.74 37.76 -36.37
CA SER A 8 2.35 36.84 -35.39
C SER A 8 3.40 37.58 -34.59
N ALA A 9 3.18 37.76 -33.30
CA ALA A 9 4.21 38.22 -32.37
C ALA A 9 5.00 37.02 -31.88
N THR A 10 6.23 36.91 -32.35
CA THR A 10 7.21 35.90 -31.88
C THR A 10 7.88 36.40 -30.60
N VAL A 11 7.53 35.80 -29.47
CA VAL A 11 8.26 36.04 -28.20
C VAL A 11 9.42 35.08 -28.16
N ALA A 12 10.63 35.61 -28.31
CA ALA A 12 11.88 34.87 -28.09
C ALA A 12 12.14 34.78 -26.60
N VAL A 13 12.00 33.58 -26.01
CA VAL A 13 12.44 33.28 -24.65
C VAL A 13 13.89 32.81 -24.74
N ALA A 14 14.80 33.65 -24.27
CA ALA A 14 16.21 33.28 -24.08
C ALA A 14 16.32 32.40 -22.84
N VAL A 15 16.53 31.10 -23.02
CA VAL A 15 16.86 30.16 -21.96
C VAL A 15 18.36 30.23 -21.71
N LEU A 16 18.76 30.89 -20.62
CA LEU A 16 20.11 30.84 -20.08
C LEU A 16 20.31 29.45 -19.44
N SER A 17 20.96 28.56 -20.21
CA SER A 17 21.41 27.26 -19.71
C SER A 17 22.64 27.45 -18.82
N GLY A 18 22.42 27.62 -17.51
CA GLY A 18 23.48 27.53 -16.52
C GLY A 18 23.91 26.08 -16.37
N LEU A 19 25.01 25.69 -17.03
CA LEU A 19 25.71 24.43 -16.73
C LEU A 19 26.33 24.53 -15.32
N SER A 20 25.60 24.11 -14.31
CA SER A 20 26.21 23.78 -13.01
C SER A 20 26.96 22.46 -13.18
N ALA A 21 28.26 22.52 -13.36
CA ALA A 21 29.16 21.39 -13.28
C ALA A 21 29.14 20.86 -11.84
N VAL A 22 28.25 19.90 -11.57
CA VAL A 22 28.31 19.10 -10.34
C VAL A 22 29.53 18.19 -10.50
N ALA A 23 30.64 18.61 -9.87
CA ALA A 23 31.80 17.75 -9.76
C ALA A 23 31.40 16.48 -9.02
N PRO A 24 31.64 15.28 -9.57
CA PRO A 24 31.41 14.05 -8.83
C PRO A 24 32.43 14.04 -7.68
N PHE A 25 31.95 14.27 -6.46
CA PHE A 25 32.73 13.96 -5.29
C PHE A 25 33.01 12.46 -5.31
N PRO A 26 34.28 12.03 -5.40
CA PRO A 26 34.58 10.62 -5.26
C PRO A 26 34.18 10.26 -3.82
N LEU A 27 33.08 9.53 -3.67
CA LEU A 27 32.82 8.77 -2.46
C LEU A 27 33.98 7.77 -2.33
N ARG A 28 35.06 8.20 -1.72
CA ARG A 28 36.10 7.31 -1.21
C ARG A 28 35.41 6.51 -0.11
N ALA A 29 34.87 5.36 -0.51
CA ALA A 29 34.64 4.29 0.43
C ALA A 29 35.96 4.11 1.17
N ALA A 30 35.98 4.44 2.47
CA ALA A 30 37.16 4.24 3.29
C ALA A 30 37.53 2.77 3.17
N GLU A 31 38.61 2.51 2.43
CA GLU A 31 39.13 1.18 2.20
C GLU A 31 39.62 0.68 3.56
N ARG A 32 38.80 -0.15 4.18
CA ARG A 32 39.11 -0.73 5.47
C ARG A 32 40.23 -1.72 5.24
N VAL A 33 41.43 -1.36 5.64
CA VAL A 33 42.54 -2.26 5.64
C VAL A 33 42.32 -3.27 6.78
N CYS A 34 41.68 -4.37 6.46
CA CYS A 34 41.56 -5.50 7.35
C CYS A 34 42.82 -6.36 7.23
N ASN A 35 43.66 -6.42 8.27
CA ASN A 35 44.77 -7.35 8.35
C ASN A 35 44.32 -8.80 8.67
N GLY A 36 43.20 -9.23 8.09
CA GLY A 36 42.62 -10.51 8.37
C GLY A 36 41.64 -10.99 7.27
N THR A 37 41.04 -12.14 7.49
CA THR A 37 40.04 -12.67 6.58
C THR A 37 38.69 -12.04 6.90
N LEU A 38 38.09 -11.35 5.93
CA LEU A 38 36.72 -10.83 6.03
C LEU A 38 35.74 -11.96 5.70
N LEU A 39 34.84 -12.28 6.63
CA LEU A 39 33.76 -13.23 6.44
C LEU A 39 32.44 -12.48 6.31
N GLN A 40 31.82 -12.57 5.15
CA GLN A 40 30.49 -12.02 4.92
C GLN A 40 29.45 -13.13 4.99
N ILE A 41 28.46 -12.99 5.87
CA ILE A 41 27.40 -13.98 6.07
C ILE A 41 26.06 -13.34 5.77
N GLN A 42 25.29 -13.96 4.90
CA GLN A 42 23.90 -13.59 4.63
C GLN A 42 22.99 -14.54 5.41
N VAL A 43 22.03 -13.95 6.13
CA VAL A 43 21.02 -14.68 6.89
C VAL A 43 19.65 -14.21 6.46
N ASN A 44 18.76 -15.17 6.18
CA ASN A 44 17.37 -14.93 5.85
C ASN A 44 16.51 -15.66 6.88
N GLU A 45 15.72 -14.91 7.62
CA GLU A 45 14.72 -15.44 8.54
C GLU A 45 13.32 -15.17 8.01
N ARG A 46 12.40 -16.08 8.27
CA ARG A 46 11.00 -15.97 7.84
C ARG A 46 10.10 -16.23 9.02
N GLY A 47 9.02 -15.47 9.12
CA GLY A 47 8.01 -15.64 10.13
C GLY A 47 6.61 -15.42 9.58
N THR A 48 5.62 -15.87 10.31
CA THR A 48 4.21 -15.69 10.00
C THR A 48 3.56 -14.90 11.12
N SER A 49 2.78 -13.87 10.77
CA SER A 49 1.95 -13.13 11.70
C SER A 49 0.50 -13.56 11.55
N ARG A 50 -0.24 -13.61 12.66
CA ARG A 50 -1.68 -13.82 12.61
C ARG A 50 -2.35 -12.54 12.17
N SER A 51 -3.34 -12.67 11.27
CA SER A 51 -4.22 -11.56 10.94
C SER A 51 -5.18 -11.28 12.07
N ASP A 52 -5.25 -10.04 12.48
CA ASP A 52 -6.20 -9.54 13.48
C ASP A 52 -7.24 -8.59 12.89
N ARG A 53 -7.04 -8.21 11.63
CA ARG A 53 -7.92 -7.33 10.86
C ARG A 53 -8.14 -7.85 9.45
N PHE A 54 -9.28 -7.46 8.88
CA PHE A 54 -9.63 -7.78 7.51
C PHE A 54 -10.07 -6.51 6.79
N ARG A 55 -9.54 -6.28 5.59
CA ARG A 55 -10.05 -5.26 4.69
C ARG A 55 -11.14 -5.88 3.84
N PHE A 56 -12.31 -5.26 3.82
CA PHE A 56 -13.44 -5.71 3.05
C PHE A 56 -13.81 -4.74 1.92
N SER A 57 -14.47 -5.28 0.91
CA SER A 57 -15.06 -4.54 -0.19
C SER A 57 -16.46 -5.07 -0.44
N LEU A 58 -17.46 -4.21 -0.29
CA LEU A 58 -18.87 -4.50 -0.52
C LEU A 58 -19.34 -3.72 -1.75
N GLY A 59 -19.81 -4.41 -2.77
CA GLY A 59 -20.44 -3.79 -3.92
C GLY A 59 -21.92 -3.55 -3.66
N LEU A 60 -22.43 -2.37 -4.03
CA LEU A 60 -23.84 -2.03 -4.02
C LEU A 60 -24.28 -1.69 -5.43
N ASP A 61 -25.41 -2.19 -5.84
CA ASP A 61 -26.02 -1.87 -7.12
C ASP A 61 -27.54 -1.65 -6.99
N ALA A 62 -28.05 -0.83 -7.87
CA ALA A 62 -29.48 -0.59 -8.06
C ALA A 62 -29.79 -0.47 -9.54
N GLU A 63 -31.02 -0.84 -9.92
CA GLU A 63 -31.53 -0.71 -11.29
C GLU A 63 -32.88 0.00 -11.26
N ASP A 64 -33.12 0.87 -12.24
CA ASP A 64 -34.39 1.56 -12.43
C ASP A 64 -34.54 2.01 -13.88
N LEU A 65 -35.70 2.50 -14.25
CA LEU A 65 -36.00 2.99 -15.59
C LEU A 65 -35.39 4.37 -15.89
N SER A 66 -35.04 5.14 -14.85
CA SER A 66 -34.46 6.47 -15.03
C SER A 66 -33.22 6.65 -14.17
N LYS A 67 -32.29 7.49 -14.67
CA LYS A 67 -31.05 7.81 -13.97
C LYS A 67 -31.28 8.40 -12.57
N ASP A 68 -32.27 9.28 -12.44
CA ASP A 68 -32.55 9.91 -11.13
C ASP A 68 -33.17 8.92 -10.14
N ALA A 69 -34.03 8.02 -10.62
CA ALA A 69 -34.64 7.00 -9.78
C ALA A 69 -33.58 5.99 -9.30
N VAL A 70 -32.70 5.52 -10.19
CA VAL A 70 -31.65 4.57 -9.82
C VAL A 70 -30.63 5.16 -8.83
N LEU A 71 -30.29 6.43 -8.97
CA LEU A 71 -29.40 7.10 -8.02
C LEU A 71 -30.06 7.29 -6.64
N ARG A 72 -31.36 7.64 -6.59
CA ARG A 72 -32.11 7.70 -5.32
C ARG A 72 -32.19 6.34 -4.64
N ALA A 73 -32.49 5.27 -5.40
CA ALA A 73 -32.53 3.91 -4.89
C ALA A 73 -31.19 3.46 -4.35
N LEU A 74 -30.10 3.73 -5.08
CA LEU A 74 -28.74 3.40 -4.63
C LEU A 74 -28.35 4.17 -3.36
N ASN A 75 -28.66 5.47 -3.29
CA ASN A 75 -28.37 6.29 -2.12
C ASN A 75 -29.14 5.82 -0.88
N ALA A 76 -30.38 5.39 -1.03
CA ALA A 76 -31.15 4.81 0.07
C ALA A 76 -30.50 3.51 0.59
N ARG A 77 -30.15 2.59 -0.31
CA ARG A 77 -29.41 1.36 0.05
C ARG A 77 -28.06 1.65 0.68
N LEU A 78 -27.35 2.65 0.17
CA LEU A 78 -26.07 3.08 0.71
C LEU A 78 -26.19 3.60 2.16
N ALA A 79 -27.23 4.40 2.44
CA ALA A 79 -27.49 4.88 3.79
C ALA A 79 -27.78 3.73 4.77
N GLU A 80 -28.62 2.78 4.36
CA GLU A 80 -28.92 1.59 5.14
C GLU A 80 -27.66 0.71 5.37
N ALA A 81 -26.91 0.46 4.32
CA ALA A 81 -25.66 -0.30 4.40
C ALA A 81 -24.63 0.39 5.31
N ARG A 82 -24.50 1.70 5.20
CA ARG A 82 -23.61 2.48 6.05
C ARG A 82 -24.03 2.39 7.53
N GLN A 83 -25.30 2.51 7.81
CA GLN A 83 -25.81 2.40 9.18
C GLN A 83 -25.54 1.02 9.80
N ALA A 84 -25.68 -0.05 9.02
CA ALA A 84 -25.45 -1.42 9.48
C ALA A 84 -23.96 -1.77 9.62
N ILE A 85 -23.11 -1.26 8.74
CA ILE A 85 -21.70 -1.66 8.65
C ILE A 85 -20.76 -0.75 9.46
N GLN A 86 -21.07 0.55 9.58
CA GLN A 86 -20.20 1.51 10.28
C GLN A 86 -19.87 1.11 11.74
N PRO A 87 -20.80 0.56 12.54
CA PRO A 87 -20.49 0.13 13.90
C PRO A 87 -19.49 -1.05 13.98
N LEU A 88 -19.39 -1.86 12.93
CA LEU A 88 -18.51 -3.02 12.84
C LEU A 88 -17.15 -2.66 12.24
N ALA A 89 -17.03 -1.51 11.60
CA ALA A 89 -15.83 -1.11 10.90
C ALA A 89 -14.80 -0.47 11.85
N LEU A 90 -13.54 -0.80 11.62
CA LEU A 90 -12.39 -0.15 12.25
C LEU A 90 -12.11 1.18 11.53
N GLY A 91 -12.62 2.28 12.07
CA GLY A 91 -12.41 3.60 11.50
C GLY A 91 -13.47 3.98 10.46
N GLN A 92 -13.08 4.82 9.48
CA GLN A 92 -14.01 5.36 8.51
C GLN A 92 -14.16 4.46 7.30
N LEU A 93 -15.39 4.35 6.80
CA LEU A 93 -15.69 3.70 5.53
C LEU A 93 -15.31 4.61 4.36
N THR A 94 -14.69 4.04 3.35
CA THR A 94 -14.40 4.73 2.08
C THR A 94 -15.46 4.37 1.05
N ILE A 95 -16.14 5.38 0.51
CA ILE A 95 -17.25 5.21 -0.43
C ILE A 95 -17.00 6.17 -1.59
N PRO A 96 -16.60 5.65 -2.78
CA PRO A 96 -16.46 6.47 -3.96
C PRO A 96 -17.81 6.95 -4.50
N ALA A 97 -17.81 8.02 -5.29
CA ALA A 97 -19.01 8.52 -5.94
C ALA A 97 -19.69 7.43 -6.80
N PRO A 98 -21.02 7.29 -6.73
CA PRO A 98 -21.76 6.35 -7.55
C PRO A 98 -21.55 6.56 -9.05
N ARG A 99 -21.50 5.46 -9.80
CA ARG A 99 -21.47 5.50 -11.26
C ARG A 99 -22.78 4.94 -11.81
N SER A 100 -23.38 5.62 -12.77
CA SER A 100 -24.58 5.14 -13.47
C SER A 100 -24.28 4.92 -14.95
N TYR A 101 -24.89 3.88 -15.51
CA TYR A 101 -24.77 3.51 -16.92
C TYR A 101 -26.00 2.76 -17.39
N PRO A 102 -26.38 2.90 -18.68
CA PRO A 102 -27.49 2.16 -19.24
C PRO A 102 -27.16 0.66 -19.37
N VAL A 103 -28.14 -0.18 -19.04
CA VAL A 103 -28.04 -1.64 -19.13
C VAL A 103 -29.21 -2.16 -19.97
N GLY A 104 -28.90 -2.97 -20.98
CA GLY A 104 -29.91 -3.50 -21.88
C GLY A 104 -30.29 -2.52 -22.99
N GLY A 105 -30.51 -3.04 -24.17
CA GLY A 105 -30.76 -2.26 -25.40
C GLY A 105 -30.81 -3.16 -26.61
N GLY A 106 -31.51 -4.29 -26.51
CA GLY A 106 -31.96 -5.03 -27.69
C GLY A 106 -33.11 -4.25 -28.35
N ALA A 107 -33.30 -4.45 -29.65
CA ALA A 107 -34.19 -3.68 -30.55
C ALA A 107 -35.66 -3.47 -30.12
N ALA A 108 -36.08 -3.94 -28.96
CA ALA A 108 -37.46 -3.81 -28.45
C ALA A 108 -37.58 -3.68 -26.91
N GLY A 109 -36.51 -3.43 -26.18
CA GLY A 109 -36.53 -3.40 -24.70
C GLY A 109 -36.38 -2.01 -24.08
N SER A 110 -37.12 -1.74 -23.00
CA SER A 110 -36.93 -0.56 -22.18
C SER A 110 -35.48 -0.50 -21.69
N ARG A 111 -34.83 0.65 -21.88
CA ARG A 111 -33.50 0.92 -21.31
C ARG A 111 -33.64 0.96 -19.78
N LEU A 112 -32.93 0.06 -19.12
CA LEU A 112 -32.74 0.14 -17.67
C LEU A 112 -31.44 0.92 -17.39
N GLU A 113 -31.47 1.73 -16.36
CA GLU A 113 -30.28 2.37 -15.81
C GLU A 113 -29.83 1.56 -14.61
N ARG A 114 -28.53 1.31 -14.52
CA ARG A 114 -27.90 0.69 -13.34
C ARG A 114 -26.96 1.72 -12.71
N ALA A 115 -27.00 1.84 -11.40
CA ALA A 115 -26.01 2.58 -10.66
C ALA A 115 -25.28 1.64 -9.69
N SER A 116 -24.01 1.88 -9.50
CA SER A 116 -23.17 1.08 -8.59
C SER A 116 -22.17 1.93 -7.82
N THR A 117 -21.83 1.47 -6.63
CA THR A 117 -20.74 1.99 -5.81
C THR A 117 -20.14 0.86 -4.97
N THR A 118 -19.07 1.16 -4.25
CA THR A 118 -18.39 0.20 -3.39
C THR A 118 -18.20 0.81 -2.01
N ILE A 119 -18.39 0.02 -0.96
CA ILE A 119 -18.01 0.37 0.40
C ILE A 119 -16.76 -0.41 0.74
N THR A 120 -15.69 0.27 1.10
CA THR A 120 -14.47 -0.37 1.60
C THR A 120 -14.17 0.08 3.01
N GLY A 121 -13.66 -0.83 3.82
CA GLY A 121 -13.30 -0.57 5.20
C GLY A 121 -12.46 -1.70 5.77
N GLU A 122 -12.15 -1.59 7.04
CA GLU A 122 -11.47 -2.64 7.80
C GLU A 122 -12.38 -3.10 8.94
N VAL A 123 -12.29 -4.37 9.30
CA VAL A 123 -13.06 -4.98 10.39
C VAL A 123 -12.10 -5.80 11.26
N SER A 124 -12.40 -5.86 12.57
CA SER A 124 -11.67 -6.72 13.48
C SER A 124 -11.93 -8.20 13.19
N ARG A 125 -11.08 -9.06 13.71
CA ARG A 125 -11.32 -10.51 13.66
C ARG A 125 -12.61 -10.88 14.39
N ASP A 126 -12.91 -10.21 15.49
CA ASP A 126 -14.05 -10.53 16.34
C ASP A 126 -15.37 -10.13 15.67
N ASP A 127 -15.38 -9.05 14.89
CA ASP A 127 -16.56 -8.53 14.18
C ASP A 127 -16.69 -9.10 12.76
N TYR A 128 -15.76 -9.95 12.32
CA TYR A 128 -15.75 -10.51 10.96
C TYR A 128 -17.06 -11.20 10.60
N ASP A 129 -17.52 -12.13 11.44
CA ASP A 129 -18.75 -12.89 11.18
C ASP A 129 -19.99 -11.99 11.23
N ALA A 130 -20.01 -11.02 12.13
CA ALA A 130 -21.08 -10.03 12.22
C ALA A 130 -21.17 -9.18 10.94
N LEU A 131 -20.05 -8.78 10.37
CA LEU A 131 -19.98 -8.07 9.10
C LEU A 131 -20.58 -8.91 7.95
N ILE A 132 -20.18 -10.18 7.83
CA ILE A 132 -20.69 -11.08 6.78
C ILE A 132 -22.20 -11.24 6.89
N GLN A 133 -22.71 -11.45 8.11
CA GLN A 133 -24.14 -11.57 8.36
C GLN A 133 -24.90 -10.26 8.07
N ALA A 134 -24.36 -9.12 8.48
CA ALA A 134 -24.95 -7.82 8.19
C ALA A 134 -25.00 -7.56 6.67
N ALA A 135 -23.91 -7.78 5.97
CA ALA A 135 -23.85 -7.61 4.52
C ALA A 135 -24.82 -8.55 3.78
N GLY A 136 -24.96 -9.80 4.23
CA GLY A 136 -25.85 -10.79 3.62
C GLY A 136 -27.34 -10.49 3.79
N ARG A 137 -27.71 -9.64 4.75
CA ARG A 137 -29.12 -9.23 4.99
C ARG A 137 -29.51 -7.99 4.19
N LEU A 138 -28.55 -7.25 3.65
CA LEU A 138 -28.82 -6.01 2.94
C LEU A 138 -29.14 -6.24 1.47
N PRO A 139 -30.27 -5.71 0.95
CA PRO A 139 -30.63 -5.90 -0.44
C PRO A 139 -29.67 -5.18 -1.38
N GLY A 140 -29.24 -5.87 -2.43
CA GLY A 140 -28.31 -5.31 -3.45
C GLY A 140 -26.90 -5.09 -2.95
N VAL A 141 -26.53 -5.63 -1.80
CA VAL A 141 -25.15 -5.63 -1.27
C VAL A 141 -24.51 -6.99 -1.56
N ARG A 142 -23.28 -6.94 -2.05
CA ARG A 142 -22.49 -8.16 -2.33
C ARG A 142 -21.08 -8.00 -1.79
N LEU A 143 -20.59 -9.01 -1.11
CA LEU A 143 -19.18 -9.09 -0.75
C LEU A 143 -18.36 -9.34 -2.02
N GLN A 144 -17.48 -8.39 -2.36
CA GLN A 144 -16.61 -8.47 -3.54
C GLN A 144 -15.23 -8.99 -3.19
N GLY A 145 -14.77 -8.72 -1.97
CA GLY A 145 -13.46 -9.19 -1.53
C GLY A 145 -13.25 -9.02 -0.03
N MET A 146 -12.38 -9.87 0.48
CA MET A 146 -11.91 -9.84 1.86
C MET A 146 -10.41 -10.17 1.86
N THR A 147 -9.61 -9.31 2.46
CA THR A 147 -8.16 -9.50 2.55
C THR A 147 -7.72 -9.40 4.00
N SER A 148 -6.99 -10.41 4.44
CA SER A 148 -6.43 -10.42 5.80
C SER A 148 -5.27 -9.45 5.94
N LEU A 149 -5.24 -8.72 7.05
CA LEU A 149 -4.19 -7.76 7.39
C LEU A 149 -3.62 -8.09 8.76
N ALA A 150 -2.31 -8.00 8.92
CA ALA A 150 -1.70 -7.95 10.23
C ALA A 150 -1.79 -6.53 10.80
N SER A 151 -1.94 -6.39 12.12
CA SER A 151 -1.83 -5.07 12.74
C SER A 151 -0.39 -4.55 12.63
N SER A 152 -0.24 -3.23 12.67
CA SER A 152 1.09 -2.61 12.69
C SER A 152 1.94 -3.08 13.87
N ASN A 153 1.32 -3.29 15.03
CA ASN A 153 2.00 -3.77 16.23
C ASN A 153 2.47 -5.23 16.08
N SER A 154 1.61 -6.12 15.54
CA SER A 154 1.98 -7.51 15.26
C SER A 154 3.11 -7.61 14.24
N HIS A 155 3.06 -6.77 13.23
CA HIS A 155 4.12 -6.69 12.21
C HIS A 155 5.44 -6.19 12.79
N ALA A 156 5.42 -5.11 13.59
CA ALA A 156 6.61 -4.56 14.23
C ALA A 156 7.24 -5.57 15.20
N SER A 157 6.44 -6.18 16.05
CA SER A 157 6.95 -7.19 17.01
C SER A 157 7.55 -8.41 16.32
N LEU A 158 6.95 -8.87 15.22
CA LEU A 158 7.49 -9.95 14.41
C LEU A 158 8.81 -9.54 13.74
N ALA A 159 8.89 -8.33 13.18
CA ALA A 159 10.11 -7.82 12.57
C ALA A 159 11.27 -7.77 13.58
N ASP A 160 11.02 -7.30 14.81
CA ASP A 160 12.01 -7.28 15.89
C ASP A 160 12.46 -8.69 16.30
N GLN A 161 11.53 -9.64 16.36
CA GLN A 161 11.87 -11.03 16.65
C GLN A 161 12.72 -11.64 15.55
N LEU A 162 12.36 -11.45 14.28
CA LEU A 162 13.12 -11.95 13.14
C LEU A 162 14.51 -11.32 13.06
N LEU A 163 14.63 -10.03 13.36
CA LEU A 163 15.93 -9.35 13.42
C LEU A 163 16.82 -9.99 14.50
N LYS A 164 16.31 -10.19 15.70
CA LYS A 164 17.05 -10.85 16.79
C LYS A 164 17.50 -12.25 16.38
N GLN A 165 16.61 -13.06 15.80
CA GLN A 165 16.92 -14.39 15.32
C GLN A 165 17.99 -14.39 14.22
N ALA A 166 17.88 -13.45 13.27
CA ALA A 166 18.85 -13.30 12.20
C ALA A 166 20.25 -12.95 12.72
N LEU A 167 20.33 -12.01 13.68
CA LEU A 167 21.59 -11.65 14.33
C LEU A 167 22.21 -12.82 15.09
N GLU A 168 21.40 -13.55 15.84
CA GLU A 168 21.87 -14.73 16.58
C GLU A 168 22.34 -15.84 15.63
N THR A 169 21.58 -16.14 14.59
CA THR A 169 21.94 -17.12 13.57
C THR A 169 23.22 -16.70 12.84
N GLY A 170 23.33 -15.42 12.47
CA GLY A 170 24.54 -14.88 11.83
C GLY A 170 25.76 -15.01 12.71
N ARG A 171 25.64 -14.62 13.99
CA ARG A 171 26.72 -14.76 14.98
C ARG A 171 27.18 -16.20 15.13
N ARG A 172 26.26 -17.13 15.31
CA ARG A 172 26.56 -18.57 15.45
C ARG A 172 27.27 -19.11 14.21
N ARG A 173 26.80 -18.77 13.00
CA ARG A 173 27.44 -19.17 11.74
C ARG A 173 28.85 -18.61 11.62
N ALA A 174 29.05 -17.32 11.96
CA ALA A 174 30.34 -16.68 11.95
C ALA A 174 31.34 -17.39 12.89
N GLN A 175 30.92 -17.67 14.11
CA GLN A 175 31.73 -18.40 15.08
C GLN A 175 32.12 -19.80 14.59
N THR A 176 31.14 -20.56 14.09
CA THR A 176 31.42 -21.93 13.57
C THR A 176 32.39 -21.89 12.40
N THR A 177 32.22 -20.95 11.48
CA THR A 177 33.11 -20.82 10.32
C THR A 177 34.52 -20.38 10.73
N ALA A 178 34.64 -19.41 11.64
CA ALA A 178 35.93 -18.96 12.13
C ALA A 178 36.71 -20.08 12.82
N LEU A 179 36.06 -20.87 13.70
CA LEU A 179 36.66 -22.03 14.35
C LEU A 179 37.10 -23.08 13.31
N ALA A 180 36.28 -23.36 12.31
CA ALA A 180 36.67 -24.32 11.24
C ALA A 180 37.87 -23.84 10.41
N LEU A 181 38.10 -22.54 10.35
CA LEU A 181 39.28 -21.95 9.70
C LEU A 181 40.47 -21.77 10.66
N GLY A 182 40.38 -22.26 11.90
CA GLY A 182 41.41 -22.09 12.94
C GLY A 182 41.64 -20.62 13.31
N ARG A 183 40.62 -19.79 13.23
CA ARG A 183 40.68 -18.35 13.53
C ARG A 183 39.77 -18.02 14.71
N GLU A 184 40.20 -17.04 15.49
CA GLU A 184 39.34 -16.45 16.52
C GLU A 184 38.40 -15.43 15.90
N PRO A 185 37.06 -15.54 16.11
CA PRO A 185 36.11 -14.63 15.50
C PRO A 185 36.11 -13.27 16.21
N VAL A 186 36.41 -12.23 15.49
CA VAL A 186 36.19 -10.86 15.93
C VAL A 186 34.91 -10.34 15.28
N LEU A 187 33.86 -10.10 16.07
CA LEU A 187 32.62 -9.55 15.58
C LEU A 187 32.68 -8.03 15.57
N TRP A 188 32.64 -7.47 14.39
CA TRP A 188 32.49 -6.04 14.20
C TRP A 188 30.99 -5.71 14.15
N SER A 189 30.52 -4.88 15.05
CA SER A 189 29.16 -4.32 14.95
C SER A 189 29.22 -3.01 14.15
N GLU A 190 28.12 -2.63 13.57
CA GLU A 190 28.01 -1.35 12.84
C GLU A 190 28.28 -0.12 13.75
N ARG A 191 28.23 -0.30 15.06
CA ARG A 191 28.58 0.74 16.06
C ARG A 191 30.09 0.95 16.21
N ASP A 192 30.89 -0.02 15.80
CA ASP A 192 32.36 0.07 15.84
C ASP A 192 32.92 0.77 14.60
N VAL A 193 32.03 1.13 13.68
CA VAL A 193 32.33 2.03 12.57
C VAL A 193 32.36 3.43 13.14
N ALA A 194 33.55 3.97 13.37
CA ALA A 194 33.73 5.34 13.82
C ALA A 194 32.86 6.28 12.99
N PRO A 195 32.12 7.22 13.61
CA PRO A 195 31.36 8.20 12.88
C PRO A 195 32.32 8.92 11.94
N SER A 196 31.96 8.97 10.66
CA SER A 196 32.67 9.79 9.69
C SER A 196 32.80 11.18 10.30
N GLN A 197 34.02 11.64 10.53
CA GLN A 197 34.26 12.99 11.02
C GLN A 197 33.55 13.95 10.08
N GLU A 198 32.55 14.63 10.61
CA GLU A 198 31.99 15.80 9.95
C GLU A 198 33.15 16.77 9.68
N LEU A 199 33.46 16.93 8.42
CA LEU A 199 34.32 18.00 7.96
C LEU A 199 33.55 19.31 8.14
N VAL A 200 33.99 20.09 9.08
CA VAL A 200 33.67 21.51 9.25
C VAL A 200 34.09 22.28 8.00
#